data_15d30440f494357dd1b81b75fc4fe853
#
_entry.id   15d30440f494357dd1b81b75fc4fe853
#
_cell.length_a   1.000
_cell.length_b   1.000
_cell.length_c   1.000
_cell.angle_alpha   90.00
_cell.angle_beta   90.00
_cell.angle_gamma   90.00
#
_symmetry.space_group_name_H-M   'P 1'
#
loop_
_entity.id
_entity.type
_entity.pdbx_description
1 polymer ?
#
loop_
_entity_poly.entity_id
_entity_poly.type
_entity_poly.pdbx_seq_one_letter_code
_entity_poly.pdbx_strand_id
1 'polypeptide(L)'
;MLNLFLAPFQFPFMVNAIAISIVVAIPCALLSVFLVLKGWALMGDAMSHAVFPGVVLAYIIGIPFAIGAFIAGLLCAVTTGFLDDNSRLKRDTIMGIVFSGMFGAGLVLYVAFQSDVHLDHILFGDMLGISLRDIGQTTAIALVIALIIGLKWRDFLLHAFDPTQAKASGLRGGLLHYGLLCMIALTIVATLQSVGIILSISLLIAPGAIALLLVRRFIHALLLAVAVAIGCSAGGVWLAFYLDSAPAPTIVVLFTALFVVAFVASTIRDSQKQKTSAIIPGGG
;
A
#
# COMPACT_ATOMS: atom_id res chain seq x y z
N MET A 1 -5.24 19.02 -30.59
CA MET A 1 -5.66 18.34 -29.36
C MET A 1 -4.88 17.03 -29.11
N LEU A 2 -4.71 16.16 -30.11
CA LEU A 2 -3.98 14.90 -29.92
C LEU A 2 -2.51 15.10 -29.51
N ASN A 3 -1.80 16.08 -30.09
CA ASN A 3 -0.42 16.40 -29.74
C ASN A 3 -0.27 16.95 -28.32
N LEU A 4 -1.27 17.63 -27.79
CA LEU A 4 -1.27 18.10 -26.42
C LEU A 4 -1.41 16.90 -25.45
N PHE A 5 -2.30 15.95 -25.75
CA PHE A 5 -2.52 14.76 -24.92
C PHE A 5 -1.30 13.82 -24.86
N LEU A 6 -0.51 13.77 -25.93
CA LEU A 6 0.69 12.94 -26.04
C LEU A 6 1.97 13.64 -25.58
N ALA A 7 1.91 14.93 -25.22
CA ALA A 7 3.08 15.69 -24.78
C ALA A 7 3.89 15.01 -23.64
N PRO A 8 3.28 14.47 -22.56
CA PRO A 8 4.04 13.82 -21.48
C PRO A 8 4.85 12.61 -21.95
N PHE A 9 4.37 11.88 -22.96
CA PHE A 9 5.04 10.68 -23.47
C PHE A 9 6.27 10.96 -24.35
N GLN A 10 6.52 12.21 -24.69
CA GLN A 10 7.72 12.63 -25.42
C GLN A 10 8.96 12.74 -24.52
N PHE A 11 8.74 12.77 -23.19
CA PHE A 11 9.80 12.89 -22.21
C PHE A 11 10.11 11.53 -21.56
N PRO A 12 11.35 11.00 -21.69
CA PRO A 12 11.72 9.69 -21.13
C PRO A 12 11.47 9.58 -19.63
N PHE A 13 11.72 10.65 -18.87
CA PHE A 13 11.47 10.66 -17.41
C PHE A 13 10.00 10.50 -17.06
N MET A 14 9.08 11.06 -17.87
CA MET A 14 7.64 10.89 -17.67
C MET A 14 7.18 9.46 -17.96
N VAL A 15 7.74 8.85 -19.01
CA VAL A 15 7.46 7.45 -19.35
C VAL A 15 7.94 6.54 -18.22
N ASN A 16 9.13 6.77 -17.70
CA ASN A 16 9.66 6.02 -16.54
C ASN A 16 8.79 6.22 -15.29
N ALA A 17 8.36 7.46 -15.01
CA ALA A 17 7.47 7.75 -13.87
C ALA A 17 6.11 7.04 -14.01
N ILE A 18 5.51 7.01 -15.19
CA ILE A 18 4.28 6.25 -15.46
C ILE A 18 4.54 4.74 -15.29
N ALA A 19 5.63 4.22 -15.85
CA ALA A 19 5.96 2.81 -15.76
C ALA A 19 6.14 2.36 -14.32
N ILE A 20 6.94 3.08 -13.52
CA ILE A 20 7.16 2.72 -12.12
C ILE A 20 5.89 2.85 -11.29
N SER A 21 5.06 3.90 -11.51
CA SER A 21 3.80 4.07 -10.80
C SER A 21 2.83 2.92 -11.05
N ILE A 22 2.76 2.41 -12.28
CA ILE A 22 1.95 1.23 -12.62
C ILE A 22 2.52 -0.03 -11.97
N VAL A 23 3.84 -0.23 -12.03
CA VAL A 23 4.52 -1.40 -11.47
C VAL A 23 4.27 -1.51 -9.97
N VAL A 24 4.43 -0.42 -9.21
CA VAL A 24 4.19 -0.42 -7.76
C VAL A 24 2.71 -0.50 -7.40
N ALA A 25 1.83 0.03 -8.26
CA ALA A 25 0.39 0.02 -8.03
C ALA A 25 -0.20 -1.40 -7.95
N ILE A 26 0.33 -2.35 -8.73
CA ILE A 26 -0.20 -3.73 -8.80
C ILE A 26 -0.07 -4.45 -7.45
N PRO A 27 1.13 -4.66 -6.87
CA PRO A 27 1.26 -5.36 -5.60
C PRO A 27 0.60 -4.60 -4.46
N CYS A 28 0.68 -3.26 -4.44
CA CYS A 28 0.01 -2.45 -3.44
C CYS A 28 -1.50 -2.63 -3.48
N ALA A 29 -2.13 -2.61 -4.65
CA ALA A 29 -3.56 -2.80 -4.81
C ALA A 29 -4.02 -4.21 -4.37
N LEU A 30 -3.27 -5.24 -4.73
CA LEU A 30 -3.57 -6.60 -4.30
C LEU A 30 -3.49 -6.75 -2.78
N LEU A 31 -2.43 -6.21 -2.16
CA LEU A 31 -2.26 -6.22 -0.71
C LEU A 31 -3.28 -5.35 0.00
N SER A 32 -3.68 -4.21 -0.58
CA SER A 32 -4.62 -3.27 0.02
C SER A 32 -5.98 -3.91 0.30
N VAL A 33 -6.46 -4.79 -0.59
CA VAL A 33 -7.74 -5.49 -0.38
C VAL A 33 -7.66 -6.38 0.88
N PHE A 34 -6.56 -7.10 1.08
CA PHE A 34 -6.36 -7.92 2.28
C PHE A 34 -6.16 -7.07 3.54
N LEU A 35 -5.43 -5.96 3.44
CA LEU A 35 -5.22 -5.04 4.56
C LEU A 35 -6.52 -4.43 5.06
N VAL A 36 -7.33 -3.90 4.15
CA VAL A 36 -8.64 -3.31 4.50
C VAL A 36 -9.58 -4.38 5.05
N LEU A 37 -9.62 -5.56 4.43
CA LEU A 37 -10.47 -6.67 4.87
C LEU A 37 -10.13 -7.16 6.29
N LYS A 38 -8.84 -7.22 6.64
CA LYS A 38 -8.35 -7.61 7.98
C LYS A 38 -8.45 -6.48 9.01
N GLY A 39 -8.86 -5.27 8.63
CA GLY A 39 -8.78 -4.09 9.49
C GLY A 39 -7.33 -3.64 9.76
N TRP A 40 -6.40 -3.94 8.85
CA TRP A 40 -4.98 -3.60 8.95
C TRP A 40 -4.60 -2.39 8.09
N ALA A 41 -5.57 -1.54 7.76
CA ALA A 41 -5.34 -0.40 6.86
C ALA A 41 -4.16 0.49 7.33
N LEU A 42 -4.05 0.75 8.63
CA LEU A 42 -2.97 1.54 9.21
C LEU A 42 -1.62 0.82 9.29
N MET A 43 -1.55 -0.50 8.98
CA MET A 43 -0.30 -1.26 9.01
C MET A 43 0.70 -0.76 7.98
N GLY A 44 0.23 -0.38 6.79
CA GLY A 44 1.06 0.22 5.76
C GLY A 44 1.70 1.52 6.21
N ASP A 45 0.92 2.38 6.86
CA ASP A 45 1.38 3.64 7.44
C ASP A 45 2.40 3.42 8.55
N ALA A 46 2.07 2.58 9.53
CA ALA A 46 2.94 2.23 10.64
C ALA A 46 4.30 1.69 10.16
N MET A 47 4.30 0.76 9.21
CA MET A 47 5.52 0.18 8.67
C MET A 47 6.34 1.18 7.86
N SER A 48 5.70 2.06 7.08
CA SER A 48 6.39 3.09 6.29
C SER A 48 7.20 4.05 7.18
N HIS A 49 6.66 4.44 8.31
CA HIS A 49 7.38 5.27 9.28
C HIS A 49 8.42 4.48 10.09
N ALA A 50 8.12 3.22 10.45
CA ALA A 50 9.02 2.36 11.20
C ALA A 50 10.28 1.93 10.41
N VAL A 51 10.28 2.08 9.10
CA VAL A 51 11.43 1.83 8.23
C VAL A 51 12.57 2.83 8.48
N PHE A 52 12.25 4.04 8.93
CA PHE A 52 13.22 5.14 9.08
C PHE A 52 14.45 4.80 9.96
N PRO A 53 14.32 4.25 11.19
CA PRO A 53 15.48 3.85 11.98
C PRO A 53 16.35 2.81 11.28
N GLY A 54 15.75 1.92 10.52
CA GLY A 54 16.49 0.93 9.73
C GLY A 54 17.33 1.52 8.62
N VAL A 55 16.81 2.56 7.94
CA VAL A 55 17.55 3.31 6.92
C VAL A 55 18.74 4.04 7.55
N VAL A 56 18.53 4.71 8.69
CA VAL A 56 19.61 5.41 9.42
C VAL A 56 20.68 4.43 9.90
N LEU A 57 20.31 3.29 10.47
CA LEU A 57 21.25 2.26 10.89
C LEU A 57 22.03 1.67 9.71
N ALA A 58 21.36 1.43 8.57
CA ALA A 58 22.01 0.94 7.36
C ALA A 58 23.07 1.93 6.85
N TYR A 59 22.78 3.24 6.93
CA TYR A 59 23.72 4.28 6.58
C TYR A 59 24.97 4.24 7.50
N ILE A 60 24.77 4.14 8.81
CA ILE A 60 25.86 4.11 9.80
C ILE A 60 26.77 2.89 9.61
N ILE A 61 26.17 1.73 9.30
CA ILE A 61 26.89 0.45 9.15
C ILE A 61 27.51 0.32 7.74
N GLY A 62 27.04 1.11 6.76
CA GLY A 62 27.50 1.05 5.36
C GLY A 62 26.87 -0.08 4.55
N ILE A 63 25.68 -0.56 4.91
CA ILE A 63 24.92 -1.58 4.16
C ILE A 63 23.84 -0.91 3.28
N PRO A 64 23.32 -1.59 2.26
CA PRO A 64 22.25 -1.07 1.42
C PRO A 64 21.01 -0.66 2.23
N PHE A 65 20.47 0.53 2.00
CA PHE A 65 19.32 1.08 2.71
C PHE A 65 18.09 0.16 2.68
N ALA A 66 17.86 -0.53 1.56
CA ALA A 66 16.77 -1.48 1.41
C ALA A 66 16.79 -2.61 2.46
N ILE A 67 17.98 -3.09 2.83
CA ILE A 67 18.14 -4.16 3.83
C ILE A 67 17.75 -3.66 5.22
N GLY A 68 18.27 -2.49 5.62
CA GLY A 68 17.91 -1.89 6.91
C GLY A 68 16.42 -1.53 6.99
N ALA A 69 15.89 -0.95 5.93
CA ALA A 69 14.48 -0.63 5.78
C ALA A 69 13.60 -1.88 5.94
N PHE A 70 13.94 -2.98 5.25
CA PHE A 70 13.20 -4.25 5.30
C PHE A 70 13.23 -4.86 6.71
N ILE A 71 14.40 -4.92 7.34
CA ILE A 71 14.54 -5.46 8.70
C ILE A 71 13.70 -4.65 9.70
N ALA A 72 13.76 -3.31 9.64
CA ALA A 72 12.99 -2.45 10.53
C ALA A 72 11.48 -2.57 10.28
N GLY A 73 11.02 -2.60 9.03
CA GLY A 73 9.63 -2.82 8.69
C GLY A 73 9.12 -4.19 9.17
N LEU A 74 9.92 -5.24 8.98
CA LEU A 74 9.59 -6.57 9.46
C LEU A 74 9.56 -6.64 10.99
N LEU A 75 10.51 -5.99 11.67
CA LEU A 75 10.54 -5.88 13.13
C LEU A 75 9.29 -5.17 13.65
N CYS A 76 8.88 -4.07 13.04
CA CYS A 76 7.63 -3.37 13.36
C CYS A 76 6.43 -4.31 13.23
N ALA A 77 6.33 -5.03 12.12
CA ALA A 77 5.23 -5.95 11.85
C ALA A 77 5.17 -7.09 12.86
N VAL A 78 6.31 -7.73 13.15
CA VAL A 78 6.39 -8.84 14.11
C VAL A 78 6.09 -8.36 15.52
N THR A 79 6.65 -7.22 15.93
CA THR A 79 6.39 -6.62 17.26
C THR A 79 4.92 -6.27 17.42
N THR A 80 4.32 -5.64 16.40
CA THR A 80 2.89 -5.30 16.41
C THR A 80 2.03 -6.56 16.49
N GLY A 81 2.34 -7.60 15.69
CA GLY A 81 1.63 -8.87 15.72
C GLY A 81 1.74 -9.58 17.06
N PHE A 82 2.93 -9.63 17.63
CA PHE A 82 3.16 -10.23 18.95
C PHE A 82 2.40 -9.50 20.07
N LEU A 83 2.40 -8.17 20.07
CA LEU A 83 1.69 -7.37 21.04
C LEU A 83 0.16 -7.49 20.86
N ASP A 84 -0.33 -7.58 19.63
CA ASP A 84 -1.76 -7.78 19.34
C ASP A 84 -2.26 -9.12 19.88
N ASP A 85 -1.48 -10.20 19.72
CA ASP A 85 -1.83 -11.53 20.23
C ASP A 85 -1.74 -11.64 21.76
N ASN A 86 -0.90 -10.81 22.42
CA ASN A 86 -0.61 -10.91 23.86
C ASN A 86 -1.15 -9.74 24.69
N SER A 87 -1.89 -8.80 24.11
CA SER A 87 -2.48 -7.67 24.85
C SER A 87 -4.00 -7.57 24.64
N ARG A 88 -4.65 -6.78 25.50
CA ARG A 88 -6.08 -6.48 25.37
C ARG A 88 -6.34 -5.15 24.67
N LEU A 89 -5.29 -4.50 24.18
CA LEU A 89 -5.40 -3.21 23.51
C LEU A 89 -5.92 -3.39 22.07
N LYS A 90 -6.56 -2.34 21.56
CA LYS A 90 -6.94 -2.31 20.14
C LYS A 90 -5.69 -2.27 19.27
N ARG A 91 -5.71 -2.99 18.16
CA ARG A 91 -4.59 -3.08 17.21
C ARG A 91 -4.06 -1.72 16.77
N ASP A 92 -4.94 -0.77 16.48
CA ASP A 92 -4.54 0.58 16.07
C ASP A 92 -3.72 1.31 17.14
N THR A 93 -4.05 1.09 18.41
CA THR A 93 -3.29 1.63 19.54
C THR A 93 -1.89 1.02 19.62
N ILE A 94 -1.79 -0.29 19.43
CA ILE A 94 -0.50 -1.01 19.44
C ILE A 94 0.36 -0.51 18.27
N MET A 95 -0.21 -0.47 17.07
CA MET A 95 0.48 0.07 15.89
C MET A 95 0.98 1.49 16.14
N GLY A 96 0.12 2.37 16.66
CA GLY A 96 0.48 3.76 16.99
C GLY A 96 1.68 3.87 17.93
N ILE A 97 1.72 3.04 19.00
CA ILE A 97 2.83 3.04 19.95
C ILE A 97 4.12 2.50 19.32
N VAL A 98 4.03 1.38 18.63
CA VAL A 98 5.21 0.71 18.02
C VAL A 98 5.86 1.61 16.98
N PHE A 99 5.08 2.13 16.01
CA PHE A 99 5.69 2.95 14.95
C PHE A 99 6.19 4.30 15.47
N SER A 100 5.46 4.94 16.39
CA SER A 100 5.92 6.20 17.00
C SER A 100 7.22 6.01 17.77
N GLY A 101 7.33 4.91 18.52
CA GLY A 101 8.55 4.56 19.23
C GLY A 101 9.73 4.29 18.28
N MET A 102 9.50 3.52 17.21
CA MET A 102 10.52 3.24 16.21
C MET A 102 10.93 4.52 15.46
N PHE A 103 9.96 5.32 15.01
CA PHE A 103 10.25 6.58 14.32
C PHE A 103 11.01 7.56 15.21
N GLY A 104 10.59 7.69 16.48
CA GLY A 104 11.32 8.51 17.48
C GLY A 104 12.75 8.02 17.71
N ALA A 105 12.96 6.71 17.81
CA ALA A 105 14.30 6.13 17.89
C ALA A 105 15.15 6.45 16.64
N GLY A 106 14.54 6.39 15.46
CA GLY A 106 15.18 6.77 14.20
C GLY A 106 15.60 8.24 14.17
N LEU A 107 14.75 9.15 14.65
CA LEU A 107 15.09 10.58 14.77
C LEU A 107 16.24 10.83 15.76
N VAL A 108 16.24 10.15 16.90
CA VAL A 108 17.32 10.26 17.88
C VAL A 108 18.66 9.80 17.26
N LEU A 109 18.66 8.66 16.55
CA LEU A 109 19.84 8.17 15.84
C LEU A 109 20.30 9.16 14.75
N TYR A 110 19.36 9.69 13.97
CA TYR A 110 19.65 10.65 12.91
C TYR A 110 20.35 11.91 13.42
N VAL A 111 19.83 12.47 14.52
CA VAL A 111 20.43 13.67 15.16
C VAL A 111 21.80 13.35 15.79
N ALA A 112 21.94 12.17 16.41
CA ALA A 112 23.18 11.77 17.08
C ALA A 112 24.34 11.55 16.10
N PHE A 113 24.07 11.05 14.90
CA PHE A 113 25.11 10.69 13.92
C PHE A 113 25.27 11.69 12.78
N GLN A 114 24.55 12.86 12.81
CA GLN A 114 24.63 13.93 11.79
C GLN A 114 24.75 13.38 10.37
N SER A 115 23.80 12.54 9.99
CA SER A 115 23.83 11.91 8.67
C SER A 115 23.47 12.92 7.57
N ASP A 116 24.25 12.94 6.47
CA ASP A 116 23.96 13.73 5.26
C ASP A 116 22.79 13.14 4.43
N VAL A 117 22.01 12.22 5.01
CA VAL A 117 20.84 11.65 4.36
C VAL A 117 19.77 12.72 4.24
N HIS A 118 19.50 13.15 3.02
CA HIS A 118 18.43 14.07 2.74
C HIS A 118 17.08 13.37 2.98
N LEU A 119 16.42 13.70 4.10
CA LEU A 119 15.10 13.15 4.48
C LEU A 119 14.04 13.40 3.40
N ASP A 120 14.19 14.48 2.65
CA ASP A 120 13.27 14.85 1.58
C ASP A 120 13.14 13.76 0.51
N HIS A 121 14.26 13.14 0.11
CA HIS A 121 14.24 12.03 -0.87
C HIS A 121 13.54 10.77 -0.36
N ILE A 122 13.60 10.53 0.96
CA ILE A 122 12.93 9.38 1.57
C ILE A 122 11.43 9.65 1.69
N LEU A 123 11.04 10.88 2.03
CA LEU A 123 9.63 11.26 2.24
C LEU A 123 8.86 11.38 0.92
N PHE A 124 9.44 12.05 -0.06
CA PHE A 124 8.75 12.35 -1.32
C PHE A 124 9.06 11.35 -2.44
N GLY A 125 10.13 10.54 -2.28
CA GLY A 125 10.64 9.68 -3.35
C GLY A 125 11.20 10.49 -4.52
N ASP A 126 11.79 9.82 -5.48
CA ASP A 126 12.30 10.44 -6.71
C ASP A 126 11.72 9.75 -7.95
N MET A 127 10.41 9.90 -8.16
CA MET A 127 9.71 9.29 -9.30
C MET A 127 10.24 9.74 -10.65
N LEU A 128 10.73 10.98 -10.76
CA LEU A 128 11.17 11.57 -12.02
C LEU A 128 12.64 11.26 -12.33
N GLY A 129 13.45 10.98 -11.28
CA GLY A 129 14.86 10.61 -11.37
C GLY A 129 15.15 9.12 -11.31
N ILE A 130 14.13 8.26 -11.33
CA ILE A 130 14.29 6.82 -11.13
C ILE A 130 15.12 6.15 -12.23
N SER A 131 16.07 5.31 -11.82
CA SER A 131 16.92 4.58 -12.76
C SER A 131 16.22 3.33 -13.32
N LEU A 132 16.62 2.90 -14.52
CA LEU A 132 16.12 1.65 -15.12
C LEU A 132 16.44 0.41 -14.26
N ARG A 133 17.53 0.46 -13.49
CA ARG A 133 17.89 -0.62 -12.54
C ARG A 133 16.88 -0.71 -11.41
N ASP A 134 16.47 0.42 -10.86
CA ASP A 134 15.48 0.47 -9.76
C ASP A 134 14.11 0.02 -10.23
N ILE A 135 13.71 0.43 -11.46
CA ILE A 135 12.49 -0.08 -12.10
C ILE A 135 12.55 -1.60 -12.25
N GLY A 136 13.68 -2.15 -12.68
CA GLY A 136 13.88 -3.60 -12.84
C GLY A 136 13.76 -4.35 -11.50
N GLN A 137 14.41 -3.86 -10.44
CA GLN A 137 14.34 -4.45 -9.10
C GLN A 137 12.90 -4.40 -8.53
N THR A 138 12.27 -3.25 -8.63
CA THR A 138 10.88 -3.06 -8.16
C THR A 138 9.91 -3.94 -8.95
N THR A 139 10.11 -4.09 -10.27
CA THR A 139 9.31 -4.98 -11.12
C THR A 139 9.46 -6.44 -10.70
N ALA A 140 10.67 -6.89 -10.39
CA ALA A 140 10.90 -8.25 -9.92
C ALA A 140 10.16 -8.53 -8.61
N ILE A 141 10.24 -7.61 -7.64
CA ILE A 141 9.52 -7.70 -6.36
C ILE A 141 8.00 -7.71 -6.61
N ALA A 142 7.50 -6.80 -7.44
CA ALA A 142 6.08 -6.69 -7.78
C ALA A 142 5.54 -7.98 -8.40
N LEU A 143 6.29 -8.58 -9.33
CA LEU A 143 5.92 -9.84 -9.96
C LEU A 143 5.88 -11.00 -8.97
N VAL A 144 6.87 -11.12 -8.08
CA VAL A 144 6.90 -12.17 -7.05
C VAL A 144 5.67 -12.05 -6.15
N ILE A 145 5.35 -10.86 -5.67
CA ILE A 145 4.21 -10.62 -4.79
C ILE A 145 2.89 -10.89 -5.52
N ALA A 146 2.74 -10.38 -6.74
CA ALA A 146 1.54 -10.61 -7.55
C ALA A 146 1.34 -12.11 -7.85
N LEU A 147 2.43 -12.85 -8.12
CA LEU A 147 2.38 -14.29 -8.34
C LEU A 147 1.95 -15.05 -7.07
N ILE A 148 2.55 -14.73 -5.92
CA ILE A 148 2.21 -15.38 -4.65
C ILE A 148 0.74 -15.14 -4.31
N ILE A 149 0.28 -13.88 -4.40
CA ILE A 149 -1.12 -13.55 -4.12
C ILE A 149 -2.03 -14.19 -5.16
N GLY A 150 -1.70 -14.12 -6.45
CA GLY A 150 -2.49 -14.72 -7.54
C GLY A 150 -2.70 -16.22 -7.38
N LEU A 151 -1.67 -16.95 -6.93
CA LEU A 151 -1.73 -18.40 -6.71
C LEU A 151 -2.40 -18.78 -5.38
N LYS A 152 -2.22 -17.96 -4.34
CA LYS A 152 -2.61 -18.28 -2.96
C LYS A 152 -3.72 -17.37 -2.40
N TRP A 153 -4.38 -16.58 -3.23
CA TRP A 153 -5.40 -15.64 -2.76
C TRP A 153 -6.53 -16.31 -1.96
N ARG A 154 -6.90 -17.55 -2.29
CA ARG A 154 -7.94 -18.30 -1.55
C ARG A 154 -7.49 -18.67 -0.15
N ASP A 155 -6.23 -19.09 0.00
CA ASP A 155 -5.65 -19.45 1.29
C ASP A 155 -5.53 -18.21 2.19
N PHE A 156 -5.06 -17.09 1.63
CA PHE A 156 -5.01 -15.81 2.32
C PHE A 156 -6.40 -15.28 2.69
N LEU A 157 -7.38 -15.44 1.79
CA LEU A 157 -8.76 -15.04 2.05
C LEU A 157 -9.38 -15.85 3.19
N LEU A 158 -9.25 -17.18 3.16
CA LEU A 158 -9.75 -18.03 4.24
C LEU A 158 -9.11 -17.68 5.58
N HIS A 159 -7.78 -17.47 5.59
CA HIS A 159 -7.06 -17.06 6.80
C HIS A 159 -7.47 -15.64 7.27
N ALA A 160 -7.85 -14.74 6.37
CA ALA A 160 -8.27 -13.40 6.72
C ALA A 160 -9.64 -13.38 7.39
N PHE A 161 -10.59 -14.24 6.95
CA PHE A 161 -11.94 -14.31 7.50
C PHE A 161 -12.05 -15.23 8.72
N ASP A 162 -11.46 -16.41 8.66
CA ASP A 162 -11.53 -17.42 9.73
C ASP A 162 -10.20 -18.16 9.88
N PRO A 163 -9.32 -17.65 10.76
CA PRO A 163 -8.05 -18.31 11.07
C PRO A 163 -8.22 -19.72 11.65
N THR A 164 -9.36 -19.99 12.35
CA THR A 164 -9.63 -21.28 12.97
C THR A 164 -9.96 -22.31 11.93
N GLN A 165 -10.84 -21.98 10.99
CA GLN A 165 -11.18 -22.83 9.87
C GLN A 165 -9.99 -23.07 8.94
N ALA A 166 -9.14 -22.04 8.73
CA ALA A 166 -7.91 -22.18 7.96
C ALA A 166 -6.98 -23.23 8.58
N LYS A 167 -6.83 -23.23 9.91
CA LYS A 167 -6.05 -24.27 10.64
C LYS A 167 -6.70 -25.65 10.53
N ALA A 168 -8.03 -25.75 10.67
CA ALA A 168 -8.76 -26.99 10.52
C ALA A 168 -8.64 -27.60 9.12
N SER A 169 -8.51 -26.76 8.09
CA SER A 169 -8.28 -27.15 6.70
C SER A 169 -6.81 -27.51 6.39
N GLY A 170 -5.94 -27.60 7.40
CA GLY A 170 -4.54 -27.97 7.26
C GLY A 170 -3.62 -26.85 6.79
N LEU A 171 -4.11 -25.60 6.71
CA LEU A 171 -3.28 -24.45 6.35
C LEU A 171 -2.41 -24.01 7.54
N ARG A 172 -1.17 -23.70 7.26
CA ARG A 172 -0.23 -23.18 8.26
C ARG A 172 -0.51 -21.69 8.51
N GLY A 173 -1.44 -21.37 9.42
CA GLY A 173 -1.89 -20.01 9.71
C GLY A 173 -0.75 -19.03 9.99
N GLY A 174 0.28 -19.46 10.74
CA GLY A 174 1.47 -18.63 11.00
C GLY A 174 2.24 -18.27 9.72
N LEU A 175 2.40 -19.21 8.78
CA LEU A 175 3.06 -18.93 7.50
C LEU A 175 2.29 -17.91 6.67
N LEU A 176 0.97 -17.99 6.65
CA LEU A 176 0.12 -17.04 5.92
C LEU A 176 0.14 -15.66 6.59
N HIS A 177 0.10 -15.61 7.92
CA HIS A 177 0.17 -14.37 8.68
C HIS A 177 1.49 -13.65 8.46
N TYR A 178 2.62 -14.30 8.79
CA TYR A 178 3.94 -13.69 8.63
C TYR A 178 4.34 -13.51 7.16
N GLY A 179 3.86 -14.39 6.29
CA GLY A 179 4.03 -14.24 4.84
C GLY A 179 3.37 -12.96 4.30
N LEU A 180 2.15 -12.66 4.74
CA LEU A 180 1.48 -11.41 4.38
C LEU A 180 2.24 -10.19 4.91
N LEU A 181 2.68 -10.21 6.16
CA LEU A 181 3.47 -9.14 6.77
C LEU A 181 4.80 -8.92 6.03
N CYS A 182 5.49 -10.01 5.66
CA CYS A 182 6.72 -9.95 4.88
C CYS A 182 6.49 -9.35 3.50
N MET A 183 5.40 -9.73 2.81
CA MET A 183 5.04 -9.15 1.52
C MET A 183 4.72 -7.65 1.63
N ILE A 184 4.03 -7.21 2.68
CA ILE A 184 3.77 -5.80 2.94
C ILE A 184 5.08 -5.04 3.17
N ALA A 185 5.97 -5.55 4.05
CA ALA A 185 7.27 -4.94 4.31
C ALA A 185 8.11 -4.80 3.04
N LEU A 186 8.17 -5.87 2.23
CA LEU A 186 8.92 -5.88 0.98
C LEU A 186 8.33 -4.89 -0.05
N THR A 187 6.99 -4.81 -0.12
CA THR A 187 6.31 -3.83 -0.99
C THR A 187 6.62 -2.41 -0.55
N ILE A 188 6.53 -2.11 0.75
CA ILE A 188 6.82 -0.78 1.29
C ILE A 188 8.26 -0.37 0.96
N VAL A 189 9.23 -1.26 1.16
CA VAL A 189 10.64 -0.95 0.85
C VAL A 189 10.84 -0.67 -0.65
N ALA A 190 10.22 -1.47 -1.51
CA ALA A 190 10.29 -1.28 -2.96
C ALA A 190 9.61 0.04 -3.41
N THR A 191 8.47 0.38 -2.81
CA THR A 191 7.72 1.60 -3.15
C THR A 191 8.34 2.85 -2.55
N LEU A 192 8.90 2.76 -1.34
CA LEU A 192 9.50 3.90 -0.63
C LEU A 192 10.60 4.56 -1.46
N GLN A 193 11.50 3.76 -2.02
CA GLN A 193 12.61 4.25 -2.84
C GLN A 193 12.14 4.87 -4.17
N SER A 194 11.04 4.36 -4.71
CA SER A 194 10.55 4.75 -6.03
C SER A 194 9.57 5.92 -5.99
N VAL A 195 8.61 5.88 -5.07
CA VAL A 195 7.46 6.80 -5.08
C VAL A 195 7.27 7.57 -3.75
N GLY A 196 8.07 7.26 -2.73
CA GLY A 196 8.02 7.90 -1.42
C GLY A 196 6.94 7.36 -0.49
N ILE A 197 6.94 7.87 0.76
CA ILE A 197 6.05 7.39 1.83
C ILE A 197 4.58 7.69 1.52
N ILE A 198 4.26 8.92 1.14
CA ILE A 198 2.88 9.41 0.99
C ILE A 198 2.10 8.57 -0.03
N LEU A 199 2.69 8.34 -1.20
CA LEU A 199 2.04 7.56 -2.26
C LEU A 199 2.00 6.06 -1.90
N SER A 200 3.04 5.53 -1.26
CA SER A 200 3.07 4.13 -0.82
C SER A 200 1.92 3.80 0.13
N ILE A 201 1.66 4.67 1.14
CA ILE A 201 0.56 4.52 2.09
C ILE A 201 -0.79 4.57 1.35
N SER A 202 -0.97 5.56 0.47
CA SER A 202 -2.21 5.72 -0.28
C SER A 202 -2.50 4.51 -1.18
N LEU A 203 -1.50 3.97 -1.88
CA LEU A 203 -1.62 2.77 -2.71
C LEU A 203 -1.96 1.50 -1.91
N LEU A 204 -1.51 1.41 -0.66
CA LEU A 204 -1.81 0.28 0.21
C LEU A 204 -3.18 0.35 0.89
N ILE A 205 -3.87 1.49 0.83
CA ILE A 205 -5.18 1.66 1.49
C ILE A 205 -6.28 1.93 0.47
N ALA A 206 -6.14 2.96 -0.35
CA ALA A 206 -7.23 3.50 -1.15
C ALA A 206 -7.81 2.54 -2.19
N PRO A 207 -7.02 1.79 -3.01
CA PRO A 207 -7.59 0.91 -4.01
C PRO A 207 -8.46 -0.20 -3.41
N GLY A 208 -8.01 -0.79 -2.28
CA GLY A 208 -8.75 -1.82 -1.57
C GLY A 208 -10.04 -1.29 -0.96
N ALA A 209 -9.99 -0.10 -0.34
CA ALA A 209 -11.15 0.54 0.23
C ALA A 209 -12.21 0.87 -0.85
N ILE A 210 -11.80 1.45 -1.96
CA ILE A 210 -12.69 1.75 -3.11
C ILE A 210 -13.33 0.47 -3.65
N ALA A 211 -12.52 -0.57 -3.87
CA ALA A 211 -12.98 -1.82 -4.44
C ALA A 211 -13.99 -2.53 -3.54
N LEU A 212 -13.74 -2.61 -2.24
CA LEU A 212 -14.63 -3.25 -1.27
C LEU A 212 -15.95 -2.47 -1.06
N LEU A 213 -15.96 -1.17 -1.25
CA LEU A 213 -17.18 -0.36 -1.25
C LEU A 213 -18.08 -0.65 -2.47
N LEU A 214 -17.48 -0.87 -3.63
CA LEU A 214 -18.22 -0.99 -4.88
C LEU A 214 -18.65 -2.42 -5.20
N VAL A 215 -17.87 -3.43 -4.79
CA VAL A 215 -18.03 -4.82 -5.22
C VAL A 215 -18.11 -5.76 -4.02
N ARG A 216 -19.06 -6.73 -4.08
CA ARG A 216 -19.27 -7.72 -3.02
C ARG A 216 -18.46 -9.02 -3.18
N ARG A 217 -18.04 -9.35 -4.40
CA ARG A 217 -17.27 -10.58 -4.67
C ARG A 217 -15.79 -10.29 -4.59
N PHE A 218 -15.05 -11.04 -3.76
CA PHE A 218 -13.66 -10.81 -3.48
C PHE A 218 -12.75 -10.76 -4.72
N ILE A 219 -12.93 -11.70 -5.66
CA ILE A 219 -12.12 -11.72 -6.90
C ILE A 219 -12.34 -10.45 -7.74
N HIS A 220 -13.59 -9.96 -7.81
CA HIS A 220 -13.87 -8.71 -8.53
C HIS A 220 -13.32 -7.51 -7.77
N ALA A 221 -13.24 -7.56 -6.42
CA ALA A 221 -12.61 -6.52 -5.63
C ALA A 221 -11.09 -6.46 -5.89
N LEU A 222 -10.41 -7.61 -5.99
CA LEU A 222 -9.00 -7.65 -6.38
C LEU A 222 -8.75 -7.03 -7.76
N LEU A 223 -9.55 -7.42 -8.75
CA LEU A 223 -9.42 -6.90 -10.12
C LEU A 223 -9.74 -5.40 -10.20
N LEU A 224 -10.79 -4.97 -9.51
CA LEU A 224 -11.18 -3.55 -9.46
C LEU A 224 -10.11 -2.71 -8.73
N ALA A 225 -9.56 -3.22 -7.62
CA ALA A 225 -8.49 -2.52 -6.91
C ALA A 225 -7.27 -2.29 -7.81
N VAL A 226 -6.84 -3.32 -8.56
CA VAL A 226 -5.73 -3.20 -9.51
C VAL A 226 -6.07 -2.21 -10.63
N ALA A 227 -7.28 -2.29 -11.21
CA ALA A 227 -7.70 -1.37 -12.27
C ALA A 227 -7.74 0.10 -11.79
N VAL A 228 -8.29 0.34 -10.60
CA VAL A 228 -8.32 1.65 -9.95
C VAL A 228 -6.90 2.16 -9.67
N ALA A 229 -6.04 1.30 -9.13
CA ALA A 229 -4.67 1.68 -8.80
C ALA A 229 -3.87 2.07 -10.06
N ILE A 230 -3.94 1.27 -11.12
CA ILE A 230 -3.29 1.58 -12.41
C ILE A 230 -3.87 2.87 -13.01
N GLY A 231 -5.19 3.00 -13.04
CA GLY A 231 -5.85 4.16 -13.60
C GLY A 231 -5.51 5.47 -12.89
N CYS A 232 -5.56 5.47 -11.54
CA CYS A 232 -5.21 6.63 -10.73
C CYS A 232 -3.71 6.95 -10.80
N SER A 233 -2.84 5.93 -10.81
CA SER A 233 -1.39 6.14 -10.88
C SER A 233 -0.99 6.73 -12.24
N ALA A 234 -1.38 6.10 -13.34
CA ALA A 234 -1.09 6.61 -14.67
C ALA A 234 -1.75 7.98 -14.95
N GLY A 235 -3.02 8.11 -14.58
CA GLY A 235 -3.78 9.37 -14.74
C GLY A 235 -3.24 10.49 -13.87
N GLY A 236 -2.79 10.18 -12.64
CA GLY A 236 -2.23 11.17 -11.73
C GLY A 236 -0.86 11.68 -12.18
N VAL A 237 0.03 10.82 -12.70
CA VAL A 237 1.30 11.25 -13.29
C VAL A 237 1.05 12.12 -14.53
N TRP A 238 0.11 11.68 -15.38
CA TRP A 238 -0.29 12.47 -16.56
C TRP A 238 -0.85 13.85 -16.17
N LEU A 239 -1.73 13.90 -15.17
CA LEU A 239 -2.33 15.13 -14.68
C LEU A 239 -1.30 16.05 -14.02
N ALA A 240 -0.33 15.49 -13.28
CA ALA A 240 0.74 16.24 -12.63
C ALA A 240 1.57 17.05 -13.64
N PHE A 241 1.79 16.51 -14.83
CA PHE A 241 2.48 17.22 -15.91
C PHE A 241 1.77 18.52 -16.32
N TYR A 242 0.43 18.52 -16.39
CA TYR A 242 -0.34 19.70 -16.77
C TYR A 242 -0.58 20.68 -15.62
N LEU A 243 -0.58 20.18 -14.39
CA LEU A 243 -0.74 21.01 -13.19
C LEU A 243 0.59 21.59 -12.70
N ASP A 244 1.72 21.22 -13.36
CA ASP A 244 3.08 21.57 -12.92
C ASP A 244 3.29 21.24 -11.43
N SER A 245 2.87 20.02 -11.04
CA SER A 245 2.86 19.56 -9.66
C SER A 245 3.64 18.25 -9.48
N ALA A 246 3.94 17.90 -8.23
CA ALA A 246 4.59 16.63 -7.92
C ALA A 246 3.64 15.44 -8.21
N PRO A 247 4.10 14.38 -8.92
CA PRO A 247 3.24 13.25 -9.30
C PRO A 247 2.64 12.52 -8.09
N ALA A 248 3.41 12.25 -7.03
CA ALA A 248 2.95 11.48 -5.88
C ALA A 248 1.76 12.13 -5.16
N PRO A 249 1.79 13.41 -4.75
CA PRO A 249 0.64 14.08 -4.16
C PRO A 249 -0.57 14.14 -5.10
N THR A 250 -0.37 14.34 -6.39
CA THR A 250 -1.45 14.41 -7.39
C THR A 250 -2.20 13.07 -7.48
N ILE A 251 -1.49 11.94 -7.47
CA ILE A 251 -2.08 10.61 -7.45
C ILE A 251 -2.90 10.41 -6.16
N VAL A 252 -2.37 10.85 -5.01
CA VAL A 252 -3.07 10.72 -3.71
C VAL A 252 -4.38 11.50 -3.70
N VAL A 253 -4.37 12.74 -4.21
CA VAL A 253 -5.59 13.56 -4.35
C VAL A 253 -6.60 12.87 -5.27
N LEU A 254 -6.14 12.28 -6.37
CA LEU A 254 -7.01 11.55 -7.30
C LEU A 254 -7.64 10.31 -6.64
N PHE A 255 -6.88 9.54 -5.84
CA PHE A 255 -7.43 8.44 -5.04
C PHE A 255 -8.47 8.93 -4.04
N THR A 256 -8.20 10.02 -3.35
CA THR A 256 -9.13 10.60 -2.38
C THR A 256 -10.44 11.04 -3.06
N ALA A 257 -10.35 11.74 -4.18
CA ALA A 257 -11.51 12.14 -4.95
C ALA A 257 -12.34 10.94 -5.42
N LEU A 258 -11.67 9.91 -5.95
CA LEU A 258 -12.34 8.68 -6.39
C LEU A 258 -12.97 7.92 -5.23
N PHE A 259 -12.32 7.88 -4.06
CA PHE A 259 -12.88 7.28 -2.85
C PHE A 259 -14.17 7.98 -2.41
N VAL A 260 -14.19 9.32 -2.39
CA VAL A 260 -15.39 10.10 -2.05
C VAL A 260 -16.52 9.81 -3.04
N VAL A 261 -16.22 9.77 -4.33
CA VAL A 261 -17.22 9.42 -5.37
C VAL A 261 -17.75 8.00 -5.16
N ALA A 262 -16.88 7.03 -4.92
CA ALA A 262 -17.27 5.65 -4.66
C ALA A 262 -18.12 5.52 -3.40
N PHE A 263 -17.79 6.25 -2.33
CA PHE A 263 -18.55 6.28 -1.09
C PHE A 263 -19.96 6.83 -1.31
N VAL A 264 -20.09 7.97 -1.97
CA VAL A 264 -21.40 8.58 -2.29
C VAL A 264 -22.23 7.64 -3.16
N ALA A 265 -21.65 7.07 -4.21
CA ALA A 265 -22.33 6.12 -5.09
C ALA A 265 -22.80 4.87 -4.33
N SER A 266 -21.98 4.33 -3.43
CA SER A 266 -22.36 3.17 -2.58
C SER A 266 -23.50 3.50 -1.65
N THR A 267 -23.47 4.66 -0.99
CA THR A 267 -24.52 5.13 -0.06
C THR A 267 -25.86 5.33 -0.78
N ILE A 268 -25.84 5.95 -1.96
CA ILE A 268 -27.07 6.14 -2.76
C ILE A 268 -27.65 4.79 -3.18
N ARG A 269 -26.81 3.87 -3.63
CA ARG A 269 -27.23 2.53 -4.06
C ARG A 269 -27.88 1.74 -2.91
N ASP A 270 -27.33 1.81 -1.72
CA ASP A 270 -27.84 1.08 -0.56
C ASP A 270 -29.16 1.72 -0.03
N SER A 271 -29.28 3.04 -0.06
CA SER A 271 -30.53 3.76 0.25
C SER A 271 -31.67 3.40 -0.73
N GLN A 272 -31.37 3.27 -2.02
CA GLN A 272 -32.36 2.85 -3.01
C GLN A 272 -32.85 1.42 -2.78
N LYS A 273 -31.96 0.48 -2.43
CA LYS A 273 -32.31 -0.91 -2.12
C LYS A 273 -33.22 -1.00 -0.89
N GLN A 274 -32.93 -0.23 0.16
CA GLN A 274 -33.79 -0.20 1.35
C GLN A 274 -35.21 0.30 1.03
N LYS A 275 -35.32 1.34 0.20
CA LYS A 275 -36.64 1.86 -0.25
C LYS A 275 -37.42 0.83 -1.04
N THR A 276 -36.76 0.11 -1.96
CA THR A 276 -37.40 -0.93 -2.77
C THR A 276 -37.86 -2.11 -1.90
N SER A 277 -37.07 -2.52 -0.90
CA SER A 277 -37.43 -3.61 0.03
C SER A 277 -38.58 -3.23 0.99
N ALA A 278 -38.75 -1.95 1.28
CA ALA A 278 -39.87 -1.45 2.13
C ALA A 278 -41.19 -1.32 1.37
N ILE A 279 -41.16 -1.30 0.04
CA ILE A 279 -42.36 -1.16 -0.81
C ILE A 279 -42.99 -2.52 -1.14
N ILE A 280 -42.28 -3.66 -0.93
CA ILE A 280 -42.83 -5.02 -1.07
C ILE A 280 -43.18 -5.55 0.31
N PRO A 281 -44.41 -5.29 0.87
CA PRO A 281 -44.84 -5.94 2.10
C PRO A 281 -45.08 -7.41 1.78
N GLY A 282 -44.56 -8.29 2.61
CA GLY A 282 -44.53 -9.74 2.43
C GLY A 282 -45.87 -10.29 1.89
N GLY A 283 -45.78 -10.89 0.73
CA GLY A 283 -46.76 -11.90 0.28
C GLY A 283 -46.50 -13.14 1.12
N GLY A 284 -47.44 -13.42 2.00
CA GLY A 284 -47.46 -14.41 3.05
C GLY A 284 -47.32 -15.87 2.65
#